data_fa7b464701d7020d95f436d65d4a241f
#
_entry.id   fa7b464701d7020d95f436d65d4a241f
#
_cell.length_a   1.000
_cell.length_b   1.000
_cell.length_c   1.000
_cell.angle_alpha   90.00
_cell.angle_beta   90.00
_cell.angle_gamma   90.00
#
_symmetry.space_group_name_H-M   'P 1'
#
loop_
_entity.id
_entity.type
_entity.pdbx_description
1 polymer ?
#
loop_
_entity_poly.entity_id
_entity_poly.type
_entity_poly.pdbx_seq_one_letter_code
_entity_poly.pdbx_strand_id
1 'polypeptide(L)'
;ATVNQLIDVDVIKKVCAEYGLEVLEEDLDAYIEQELEKEEKAKALSSVDKKLLKKRAPVISIMGHVDHGKTTLLDSIRASKHKIVASEVGGITQSIGAYTVYLGDKKEKKIVFLDTPGHEAFTEMRARGAKATDIAILVVAADDGIMPQTIEAINHAKAAEIPIIVAVNKIDKPGANPDKVLQQLTEHGLVPEEWGGETITVKVSALQGTGIDELLEYILLVADVQDLKANPKAEASGVVIEANLDKGKGPVATLLVQNGTLRAGNCIVVGTACGRVRALLSDSGERIQKAEPSTPVEVLGLSEVPQAGDYFEVVKNEKEMKSIIADRKEKERDKRLEAMLPAHIRKEAVAGDD
;
A
#
# COMPACT_ATOMS: atom_id res chain seq x y z
N ALA A 1 26.47 26.06 7.90
CA ALA A 1 26.20 25.22 6.73
C ALA A 1 25.03 25.84 5.96
N THR A 2 25.12 25.94 4.64
CA THR A 2 24.03 26.35 3.77
C THR A 2 23.14 25.17 3.46
N VAL A 3 21.84 25.41 3.24
CA VAL A 3 20.76 24.39 3.14
C VAL A 3 20.98 23.27 2.10
N ASN A 4 22.03 23.34 1.27
CA ASN A 4 22.34 22.37 0.22
C ASN A 4 23.77 21.81 0.29
N GLN A 5 24.38 21.73 1.46
CA GLN A 5 25.71 21.16 1.60
C GLN A 5 25.60 19.72 2.10
N LEU A 6 26.17 18.78 1.36
CA LEU A 6 26.32 17.39 1.81
C LEU A 6 27.14 17.40 3.10
N ILE A 7 26.57 16.84 4.16
CA ILE A 7 27.20 16.75 5.48
C ILE A 7 27.72 15.31 5.61
N ASP A 8 28.97 15.18 6.03
CA ASP A 8 29.62 13.90 6.25
C ASP A 8 28.92 13.10 7.37
N VAL A 9 28.70 11.80 7.15
CA VAL A 9 27.98 10.90 8.06
C VAL A 9 28.59 10.90 9.46
N ASP A 10 29.92 11.03 9.55
CA ASP A 10 30.65 11.11 10.84
C ASP A 10 30.32 12.40 11.63
N VAL A 11 29.98 13.49 10.94
CA VAL A 11 29.54 14.73 11.58
C VAL A 11 28.13 14.60 12.09
N ILE A 12 27.25 13.92 11.34
CA ILE A 12 25.87 13.62 11.75
C ILE A 12 25.89 12.73 13.00
N LYS A 13 26.70 11.66 13.01
CA LYS A 13 26.86 10.77 14.17
C LYS A 13 27.32 11.52 15.44
N LYS A 14 28.27 12.42 15.30
CA LYS A 14 28.75 13.24 16.43
C LYS A 14 27.67 14.17 16.98
N VAL A 15 26.91 14.81 16.11
CA VAL A 15 25.82 15.71 16.51
C VAL A 15 24.70 14.91 17.18
N CYS A 16 24.28 13.77 16.61
CA CYS A 16 23.25 12.92 17.18
C CYS A 16 23.64 12.35 18.55
N ALA A 17 24.92 11.95 18.72
CA ALA A 17 25.44 11.49 20.00
C ALA A 17 25.40 12.58 21.09
N GLU A 18 25.62 13.83 20.75
CA GLU A 18 25.53 14.98 21.67
C GLU A 18 24.10 15.24 22.16
N TYR A 19 23.09 14.86 21.34
CA TYR A 19 21.66 14.94 21.68
C TYR A 19 21.07 13.62 22.21
N GLY A 20 21.91 12.60 22.44
CA GLY A 20 21.47 11.29 22.95
C GLY A 20 20.64 10.47 21.96
N LEU A 21 20.77 10.74 20.65
CA LEU A 21 20.13 10.01 19.58
C LEU A 21 21.10 9.01 18.96
N GLU A 22 20.71 7.76 18.87
CA GLU A 22 21.46 6.70 18.20
C GLU A 22 21.07 6.70 16.71
N VAL A 23 22.05 6.89 15.81
CA VAL A 23 21.82 6.80 14.36
C VAL A 23 22.01 5.35 13.95
N LEU A 24 20.95 4.67 13.56
CA LEU A 24 20.98 3.33 12.98
C LEU A 24 21.37 3.43 11.50
N GLU A 25 22.52 2.87 11.13
CA GLU A 25 23.01 2.92 9.73
C GLU A 25 22.09 2.20 8.74
N GLU A 26 21.32 1.21 9.21
CA GLU A 26 20.36 0.46 8.37
C GLU A 26 19.20 1.32 7.84
N ASP A 27 18.82 2.37 8.57
CA ASP A 27 17.71 3.24 8.17
C ASP A 27 18.10 4.26 7.07
N LEU A 28 19.38 4.61 6.96
CA LEU A 28 19.85 5.62 6.00
C LEU A 28 19.90 5.08 4.58
N ASP A 29 20.38 3.86 4.40
CA ASP A 29 20.42 3.20 3.07
C ASP A 29 19.00 2.91 2.57
N ALA A 30 18.10 2.47 3.43
CA ALA A 30 16.69 2.29 3.12
C ALA A 30 16.00 3.61 2.76
N TYR A 31 16.36 4.71 3.44
CA TYR A 31 15.83 6.04 3.14
C TYR A 31 16.34 6.55 1.79
N ILE A 32 17.63 6.39 1.50
CA ILE A 32 18.24 6.78 0.23
C ILE A 32 17.63 5.97 -0.93
N GLU A 33 17.46 4.65 -0.78
CA GLU A 33 16.79 3.83 -1.80
C GLU A 33 15.34 4.31 -2.05
N GLN A 34 14.60 4.67 -1.00
CA GLN A 34 13.24 5.22 -1.15
C GLN A 34 13.21 6.57 -1.88
N GLU A 35 14.13 7.47 -1.57
CA GLU A 35 14.22 8.78 -2.25
C GLU A 35 14.63 8.61 -3.72
N LEU A 36 15.56 7.73 -4.03
CA LEU A 36 15.95 7.43 -5.40
C LEU A 36 14.79 6.81 -6.19
N GLU A 37 14.02 5.89 -5.58
CA GLU A 37 12.81 5.34 -6.21
C GLU A 37 11.73 6.40 -6.43
N LYS A 38 11.54 7.33 -5.49
CA LYS A 38 10.61 8.46 -5.64
C LYS A 38 11.04 9.38 -6.79
N GLU A 39 12.33 9.70 -6.87
CA GLU A 39 12.87 10.51 -7.96
C GLU A 39 12.77 9.83 -9.33
N GLU A 40 13.06 8.53 -9.43
CA GLU A 40 12.90 7.79 -10.68
C GLU A 40 11.44 7.72 -11.13
N LYS A 41 10.51 7.50 -10.19
CA LYS A 41 9.06 7.54 -10.47
C LYS A 41 8.62 8.94 -10.91
N ALA A 42 9.10 9.99 -10.26
CA ALA A 42 8.80 11.37 -10.62
C ALA A 42 9.36 11.73 -12.01
N LYS A 43 10.59 11.30 -12.33
CA LYS A 43 11.22 11.49 -13.65
C LYS A 43 10.49 10.69 -14.74
N ALA A 44 10.08 9.45 -14.48
CA ALA A 44 9.29 8.65 -15.41
C ALA A 44 7.92 9.28 -15.71
N LEU A 45 7.25 9.83 -14.69
CA LEU A 45 5.99 10.57 -14.86
C LEU A 45 6.16 11.91 -15.59
N SER A 46 7.26 12.63 -15.35
CA SER A 46 7.51 13.93 -15.98
C SER A 46 7.85 13.83 -17.47
N SER A 47 8.38 12.68 -17.93
CA SER A 47 8.71 12.42 -19.34
C SER A 47 7.50 12.00 -20.19
N VAL A 48 6.35 11.71 -19.57
CA VAL A 48 5.14 11.28 -20.27
C VAL A 48 4.35 12.50 -20.74
N ASP A 49 3.99 12.51 -22.03
CA ASP A 49 3.09 13.53 -22.59
C ASP A 49 1.81 13.63 -21.73
N LYS A 50 1.58 14.81 -21.13
CA LYS A 50 0.42 15.08 -20.26
C LYS A 50 -0.93 14.72 -20.92
N LYS A 51 -0.97 14.67 -22.25
CA LYS A 51 -2.15 14.26 -23.05
C LYS A 51 -2.48 12.76 -22.95
N LEU A 52 -1.54 11.92 -22.52
CA LEU A 52 -1.74 10.47 -22.38
C LEU A 52 -2.21 10.08 -20.98
N LEU A 53 -2.10 10.99 -20.02
CA LEU A 53 -2.51 10.78 -18.63
C LEU A 53 -4.04 10.85 -18.54
N LYS A 54 -4.64 9.83 -17.92
CA LYS A 54 -6.08 9.78 -17.60
C LYS A 54 -6.27 9.67 -16.10
N LYS A 55 -7.35 10.24 -15.58
CA LYS A 55 -7.76 10.01 -14.19
C LYS A 55 -7.90 8.51 -13.93
N ARG A 56 -7.33 8.03 -12.81
CA ARG A 56 -7.49 6.66 -12.33
C ARG A 56 -8.29 6.61 -11.05
N ALA A 57 -8.86 5.46 -10.77
CA ALA A 57 -9.57 5.23 -9.52
C ALA A 57 -8.60 5.35 -8.33
N PRO A 58 -9.05 5.90 -7.18
CA PRO A 58 -8.25 5.87 -5.96
C PRO A 58 -8.15 4.44 -5.42
N VAL A 59 -6.99 4.14 -4.84
CA VAL A 59 -6.71 2.91 -4.11
C VAL A 59 -6.61 3.26 -2.63
N ILE A 60 -7.38 2.58 -1.80
CA ILE A 60 -7.58 2.94 -0.40
C ILE A 60 -7.22 1.77 0.48
N SER A 61 -6.36 2.00 1.48
CA SER A 61 -6.13 1.03 2.55
C SER A 61 -7.09 1.24 3.72
N ILE A 62 -7.61 0.14 4.27
CA ILE A 62 -8.41 0.17 5.50
C ILE A 62 -7.55 -0.36 6.63
N MET A 63 -7.36 0.48 7.65
CA MET A 63 -6.48 0.22 8.77
C MET A 63 -7.20 0.45 10.11
N GLY A 64 -6.63 -0.06 11.18
CA GLY A 64 -7.15 0.10 12.53
C GLY A 64 -7.09 -1.19 13.33
N HIS A 65 -7.51 -1.11 14.57
CA HIS A 65 -7.46 -2.22 15.52
C HIS A 65 -8.37 -3.41 15.10
N VAL A 66 -8.05 -4.60 15.60
CA VAL A 66 -8.95 -5.78 15.52
C VAL A 66 -10.28 -5.39 16.18
N ASP A 67 -11.39 -5.95 15.71
CA ASP A 67 -12.75 -5.73 16.22
C ASP A 67 -13.31 -4.28 16.11
N HIS A 68 -12.59 -3.33 15.53
CA HIS A 68 -13.13 -2.00 15.23
C HIS A 68 -14.11 -1.98 14.05
N GLY A 69 -14.33 -3.14 13.40
CA GLY A 69 -15.34 -3.34 12.35
C GLY A 69 -14.90 -2.95 10.95
N LYS A 70 -13.60 -3.09 10.63
CA LYS A 70 -13.05 -2.85 9.27
C LYS A 70 -13.75 -3.70 8.21
N THR A 71 -13.79 -5.02 8.40
CA THR A 71 -14.41 -5.95 7.45
C THR A 71 -15.92 -5.73 7.36
N THR A 72 -16.58 -5.42 8.49
CA THR A 72 -18.01 -5.05 8.50
C THR A 72 -18.27 -3.76 7.71
N LEU A 73 -17.38 -2.77 7.83
CA LEU A 73 -17.46 -1.52 7.07
C LEU A 73 -17.32 -1.80 5.56
N LEU A 74 -16.38 -2.65 5.17
CA LEU A 74 -16.22 -3.08 3.78
C LEU A 74 -17.45 -3.81 3.23
N ASP A 75 -18.02 -4.72 4.01
CA ASP A 75 -19.24 -5.44 3.64
C ASP A 75 -20.40 -4.47 3.42
N SER A 76 -20.53 -3.47 4.28
CA SER A 76 -21.54 -2.41 4.16
C SER A 76 -21.33 -1.55 2.92
N ILE A 77 -20.10 -1.15 2.61
CA ILE A 77 -19.74 -0.41 1.41
C ILE A 77 -20.03 -1.20 0.12
N ARG A 78 -19.75 -2.49 0.13
CA ARG A 78 -19.96 -3.34 -1.06
C ARG A 78 -21.43 -3.56 -1.39
N ALA A 79 -22.33 -3.40 -0.40
CA ALA A 79 -23.75 -3.77 -0.51
C ALA A 79 -23.93 -5.17 -1.16
N SER A 80 -23.00 -6.07 -0.86
CA SER A 80 -22.82 -7.31 -1.61
C SER A 80 -23.76 -8.41 -1.15
N LYS A 81 -24.14 -9.30 -2.08
CA LYS A 81 -24.94 -10.49 -1.81
C LYS A 81 -24.17 -11.51 -0.93
N HIS A 82 -22.84 -11.37 -0.82
CA HIS A 82 -21.97 -12.22 -0.02
C HIS A 82 -21.21 -11.39 1.00
N LYS A 83 -21.44 -11.66 2.30
CA LYS A 83 -20.74 -11.00 3.41
C LYS A 83 -19.36 -11.65 3.58
N ILE A 84 -18.29 -10.86 3.59
CA ILE A 84 -16.91 -11.33 3.79
C ILE A 84 -16.75 -11.89 5.21
N VAL A 85 -17.29 -11.20 6.22
CA VAL A 85 -17.23 -11.61 7.63
C VAL A 85 -17.74 -13.05 7.84
N ALA A 86 -18.77 -13.46 7.07
CA ALA A 86 -19.32 -14.81 7.18
C ALA A 86 -18.46 -15.89 6.50
N SER A 87 -17.52 -15.48 5.60
CA SER A 87 -16.66 -16.40 4.85
C SER A 87 -15.26 -16.56 5.44
N GLU A 88 -14.84 -15.64 6.31
CA GLU A 88 -13.51 -15.68 6.94
C GLU A 88 -13.50 -16.55 8.20
N VAL A 89 -12.44 -17.37 8.35
CA VAL A 89 -12.26 -18.23 9.52
C VAL A 89 -12.01 -17.37 10.76
N GLY A 90 -12.91 -17.43 11.74
CA GLY A 90 -12.86 -16.62 12.95
C GLY A 90 -13.40 -15.20 12.79
N GLY A 91 -13.95 -14.82 11.63
CA GLY A 91 -14.52 -13.49 11.37
C GLY A 91 -13.49 -12.35 11.35
N ILE A 92 -12.22 -12.68 11.13
CA ILE A 92 -11.10 -11.72 11.06
C ILE A 92 -10.37 -11.84 9.71
N THR A 93 -9.92 -10.71 9.18
CA THR A 93 -9.11 -10.67 7.95
C THR A 93 -7.71 -11.22 8.22
N GLN A 94 -7.27 -12.22 7.46
CA GLN A 94 -5.97 -12.87 7.60
C GLN A 94 -5.06 -12.67 6.39
N SER A 95 -5.61 -12.25 5.26
CA SER A 95 -4.87 -11.92 4.03
C SER A 95 -5.24 -10.52 3.55
N ILE A 96 -4.40 -9.92 2.70
CA ILE A 96 -4.74 -8.62 2.11
C ILE A 96 -5.78 -8.83 1.02
N GLY A 97 -7.04 -8.52 1.31
CA GLY A 97 -8.11 -8.52 0.33
C GLY A 97 -8.08 -7.26 -0.53
N ALA A 98 -8.18 -7.40 -1.85
CA ALA A 98 -8.30 -6.27 -2.76
C ALA A 98 -9.66 -6.31 -3.44
N TYR A 99 -10.47 -5.27 -3.27
CA TYR A 99 -11.87 -5.24 -3.71
C TYR A 99 -12.16 -3.99 -4.53
N THR A 100 -12.91 -4.16 -5.60
CA THR A 100 -13.36 -3.05 -6.45
C THR A 100 -14.81 -2.72 -6.14
N VAL A 101 -15.09 -1.46 -5.82
CA VAL A 101 -16.44 -0.93 -5.58
C VAL A 101 -16.79 0.07 -6.66
N TYR A 102 -17.98 -0.06 -7.23
CA TYR A 102 -18.53 0.85 -8.24
C TYR A 102 -19.67 1.65 -7.62
N LEU A 103 -19.58 2.98 -7.72
CA LEU A 103 -20.55 3.91 -7.19
C LEU A 103 -21.37 4.57 -8.31
N GLY A 104 -22.61 4.95 -7.96
CA GLY A 104 -23.58 5.56 -8.88
C GLY A 104 -24.35 4.55 -9.71
N ASP A 105 -25.53 4.98 -10.20
CA ASP A 105 -26.47 4.12 -10.94
C ASP A 105 -25.88 3.55 -12.23
N LYS A 106 -24.94 4.26 -12.84
CA LYS A 106 -24.24 3.85 -14.08
C LYS A 106 -22.84 3.27 -13.82
N LYS A 107 -22.47 3.01 -12.56
CA LYS A 107 -21.12 2.54 -12.16
C LYS A 107 -20.00 3.48 -12.67
N GLU A 108 -20.25 4.78 -12.65
CA GLU A 108 -19.35 5.78 -13.25
C GLU A 108 -18.09 6.03 -12.43
N LYS A 109 -18.17 5.85 -11.12
CA LYS A 109 -17.05 6.05 -10.20
C LYS A 109 -16.58 4.71 -9.63
N LYS A 110 -15.28 4.46 -9.73
CA LYS A 110 -14.63 3.24 -9.25
C LYS A 110 -13.72 3.59 -8.08
N ILE A 111 -13.79 2.81 -7.01
CA ILE A 111 -12.87 2.87 -5.86
C ILE A 111 -12.33 1.48 -5.62
N VAL A 112 -11.05 1.38 -5.26
CA VAL A 112 -10.41 0.10 -4.91
C VAL A 112 -10.03 0.13 -3.44
N PHE A 113 -10.47 -0.86 -2.70
CA PHE A 113 -10.14 -1.03 -1.28
C PHE A 113 -9.14 -2.16 -1.11
N LEU A 114 -8.13 -1.92 -0.28
CA LEU A 114 -7.22 -2.93 0.24
C LEU A 114 -7.53 -3.13 1.72
N ASP A 115 -8.08 -4.30 2.05
CA ASP A 115 -8.31 -4.69 3.45
C ASP A 115 -7.02 -5.25 4.05
N THR A 116 -6.54 -4.66 5.14
CA THR A 116 -5.33 -5.09 5.82
C THR A 116 -5.65 -5.73 7.16
N PRO A 117 -5.01 -6.88 7.49
CA PRO A 117 -5.21 -7.52 8.78
C PRO A 117 -4.88 -6.59 9.94
N GLY A 118 -5.76 -6.56 10.97
CA GLY A 118 -5.58 -5.71 12.14
C GLY A 118 -4.62 -6.26 13.20
N HIS A 119 -4.25 -7.54 13.15
CA HIS A 119 -3.46 -8.21 14.19
C HIS A 119 -1.99 -7.75 14.17
N GLU A 120 -1.34 -7.68 15.34
CA GLU A 120 0.07 -7.24 15.49
C GLU A 120 1.06 -8.05 14.64
N ALA A 121 0.82 -9.34 14.47
CA ALA A 121 1.65 -10.21 13.63
C ALA A 121 1.76 -9.76 12.16
N PHE A 122 0.94 -8.82 11.70
CA PHE A 122 0.85 -8.40 10.28
C PHE A 122 1.30 -6.95 10.04
N THR A 123 2.23 -6.43 10.85
CA THR A 123 2.80 -5.08 10.72
C THR A 123 3.34 -4.78 9.32
N GLU A 124 4.10 -5.72 8.73
CA GLU A 124 4.61 -5.57 7.38
C GLU A 124 3.50 -5.46 6.32
N MET A 125 2.38 -6.17 6.49
CA MET A 125 1.24 -6.09 5.58
C MET A 125 0.58 -4.71 5.63
N ARG A 126 0.50 -4.08 6.82
CA ARG A 126 -0.01 -2.71 6.97
C ARG A 126 0.92 -1.68 6.31
N ALA A 127 2.23 -1.81 6.51
CA ALA A 127 3.21 -0.95 5.86
C ALA A 127 3.16 -1.05 4.32
N ARG A 128 3.01 -2.27 3.78
CA ARG A 128 2.82 -2.50 2.35
C ARG A 128 1.51 -1.91 1.84
N GLY A 129 0.41 -2.13 2.58
CA GLY A 129 -0.89 -1.54 2.27
C GLY A 129 -0.79 -0.02 2.14
N ALA A 130 -0.17 0.66 3.11
CA ALA A 130 0.03 2.10 3.06
C ALA A 130 0.85 2.54 1.83
N LYS A 131 1.98 1.90 1.55
CA LYS A 131 2.85 2.26 0.40
C LYS A 131 2.20 2.03 -0.98
N ALA A 132 1.23 1.11 -1.06
CA ALA A 132 0.56 0.77 -2.31
C ALA A 132 -0.66 1.63 -2.60
N THR A 133 -1.14 2.43 -1.64
CA THR A 133 -2.41 3.14 -1.68
C THR A 133 -2.25 4.66 -1.76
N ASP A 134 -3.33 5.32 -2.13
CA ASP A 134 -3.40 6.77 -2.27
C ASP A 134 -3.99 7.44 -1.03
N ILE A 135 -4.87 6.74 -0.31
CA ILE A 135 -5.60 7.24 0.86
C ILE A 135 -5.66 6.12 1.90
N ALA A 136 -5.52 6.45 3.18
CA ALA A 136 -5.76 5.53 4.29
C ALA A 136 -7.07 5.86 5.00
N ILE A 137 -7.92 4.86 5.22
CA ILE A 137 -9.07 4.96 6.13
C ILE A 137 -8.69 4.33 7.46
N LEU A 138 -8.66 5.13 8.50
CA LEU A 138 -8.41 4.69 9.85
C LEU A 138 -9.76 4.44 10.55
N VAL A 139 -10.07 3.17 10.82
CA VAL A 139 -11.31 2.79 11.51
C VAL A 139 -11.07 2.71 13.01
N VAL A 140 -11.79 3.53 13.76
CA VAL A 140 -11.71 3.57 15.22
C VAL A 140 -13.11 3.37 15.81
N ALA A 141 -13.25 2.42 16.72
CA ALA A 141 -14.54 2.18 17.36
C ALA A 141 -14.83 3.24 18.45
N ALA A 142 -16.03 3.82 18.44
CA ALA A 142 -16.43 4.89 19.35
C ALA A 142 -16.60 4.43 20.81
N ASP A 143 -16.75 3.12 21.03
CA ASP A 143 -16.85 2.50 22.36
C ASP A 143 -15.48 2.20 22.97
N ASP A 144 -14.46 1.85 22.15
CA ASP A 144 -13.13 1.43 22.61
C ASP A 144 -12.10 2.59 22.60
N GLY A 145 -12.16 3.46 21.58
CA GLY A 145 -11.19 4.54 21.39
C GLY A 145 -9.92 4.10 20.66
N ILE A 146 -8.82 4.84 20.83
CA ILE A 146 -7.54 4.54 20.19
C ILE A 146 -6.82 3.41 20.92
N MET A 147 -6.43 2.40 20.16
CA MET A 147 -5.70 1.21 20.60
C MET A 147 -4.27 1.19 20.03
N PRO A 148 -3.34 0.40 20.58
CA PRO A 148 -1.94 0.36 20.11
C PRO A 148 -1.80 0.13 18.60
N GLN A 149 -2.57 -0.79 18.02
CA GLN A 149 -2.58 -1.05 16.58
C GLN A 149 -3.13 0.11 15.75
N THR A 150 -3.98 0.97 16.34
CA THR A 150 -4.44 2.21 15.71
C THR A 150 -3.30 3.22 15.61
N ILE A 151 -2.47 3.33 16.66
CA ILE A 151 -1.29 4.21 16.68
C ILE A 151 -0.27 3.74 15.63
N GLU A 152 -0.05 2.44 15.55
CA GLU A 152 0.82 1.84 14.53
C GLU A 152 0.32 2.16 13.11
N ALA A 153 -0.99 2.02 12.88
CA ALA A 153 -1.60 2.35 11.59
C ALA A 153 -1.43 3.84 11.22
N ILE A 154 -1.57 4.75 12.20
CA ILE A 154 -1.30 6.18 12.01
C ILE A 154 0.16 6.41 11.59
N ASN A 155 1.10 5.75 12.26
CA ASN A 155 2.52 5.89 11.96
C ASN A 155 2.86 5.37 10.56
N HIS A 156 2.30 4.23 10.15
CA HIS A 156 2.49 3.71 8.78
C HIS A 156 1.92 4.63 7.71
N ALA A 157 0.72 5.19 7.92
CA ALA A 157 0.12 6.12 6.97
C ALA A 157 0.92 7.43 6.87
N LYS A 158 1.41 7.96 8.01
CA LYS A 158 2.29 9.14 8.04
C LYS A 158 3.65 8.87 7.36
N ALA A 159 4.26 7.71 7.61
CA ALA A 159 5.51 7.31 6.97
C ALA A 159 5.37 7.11 5.45
N ALA A 160 4.18 6.75 4.99
CA ALA A 160 3.85 6.66 3.57
C ALA A 160 3.41 8.01 2.94
N GLU A 161 3.30 9.07 3.74
CA GLU A 161 2.87 10.41 3.32
C GLU A 161 1.51 10.44 2.62
N ILE A 162 0.61 9.52 3.00
CA ILE A 162 -0.74 9.45 2.43
C ILE A 162 -1.77 10.15 3.34
N PRO A 163 -2.79 10.82 2.79
CA PRO A 163 -3.85 11.43 3.58
C PRO A 163 -4.64 10.37 4.34
N ILE A 164 -5.03 10.72 5.56
CA ILE A 164 -5.78 9.87 6.48
C ILE A 164 -7.20 10.41 6.61
N ILE A 165 -8.19 9.56 6.35
CA ILE A 165 -9.60 9.81 6.69
C ILE A 165 -9.94 8.92 7.87
N VAL A 166 -10.50 9.49 8.93
CA VAL A 166 -10.88 8.73 10.13
C VAL A 166 -12.36 8.38 10.08
N ALA A 167 -12.67 7.08 10.14
CA ALA A 167 -14.02 6.57 10.30
C ALA A 167 -14.26 6.16 11.76
N VAL A 168 -14.97 6.99 12.49
CA VAL A 168 -15.38 6.70 13.89
C VAL A 168 -16.59 5.78 13.85
N ASN A 169 -16.34 4.48 14.00
CA ASN A 169 -17.33 3.42 13.81
C ASN A 169 -18.05 3.03 15.12
N LYS A 170 -19.13 2.27 14.99
CA LYS A 170 -19.97 1.75 16.08
C LYS A 170 -20.66 2.87 16.88
N ILE A 171 -21.05 3.96 16.23
CA ILE A 171 -21.80 5.06 16.90
C ILE A 171 -23.19 4.64 17.39
N ASP A 172 -23.68 3.50 16.92
CA ASP A 172 -24.95 2.87 17.31
C ASP A 172 -24.89 2.17 18.68
N LYS A 173 -23.69 1.91 19.22
CA LYS A 173 -23.56 1.20 20.49
C LYS A 173 -23.88 2.09 21.70
N PRO A 174 -24.55 1.54 22.73
CA PRO A 174 -24.70 2.24 24.01
C PRO A 174 -23.30 2.45 24.63
N GLY A 175 -22.96 3.71 24.96
CA GLY A 175 -21.64 4.08 25.50
C GLY A 175 -20.66 4.58 24.45
N ALA A 176 -21.03 4.61 23.16
CA ALA A 176 -20.23 5.24 22.12
C ALA A 176 -19.96 6.73 22.46
N ASN A 177 -18.70 7.11 22.40
CA ASN A 177 -18.29 8.51 22.67
C ASN A 177 -17.34 8.98 21.55
N PRO A 178 -17.87 9.47 20.42
CA PRO A 178 -17.06 9.99 19.32
C PRO A 178 -16.13 11.13 19.74
N ASP A 179 -16.57 12.02 20.62
CA ASP A 179 -15.78 13.19 21.03
C ASP A 179 -14.52 12.79 21.81
N LYS A 180 -14.59 11.73 22.61
CA LYS A 180 -13.40 11.14 23.25
C LYS A 180 -12.41 10.63 22.22
N VAL A 181 -12.88 9.99 21.16
CA VAL A 181 -12.01 9.51 20.07
C VAL A 181 -11.33 10.68 19.37
N LEU A 182 -12.05 11.78 19.10
CA LEU A 182 -11.48 12.99 18.48
C LEU A 182 -10.39 13.62 19.35
N GLN A 183 -10.59 13.67 20.68
CA GLN A 183 -9.54 14.12 21.61
C GLN A 183 -8.29 13.27 21.53
N GLN A 184 -8.44 11.95 21.59
CA GLN A 184 -7.31 11.01 21.48
C GLN A 184 -6.58 11.13 20.16
N LEU A 185 -7.29 11.32 19.03
CA LEU A 185 -6.67 11.54 17.71
C LEU A 185 -5.77 12.77 17.70
N THR A 186 -6.18 13.84 18.37
CA THR A 186 -5.39 15.08 18.48
C THR A 186 -4.05 14.85 19.20
N GLU A 187 -4.03 13.99 20.23
CA GLU A 187 -2.78 13.60 20.92
C GLU A 187 -1.78 12.91 19.99
N HIS A 188 -2.28 12.25 18.94
CA HIS A 188 -1.45 11.61 17.91
C HIS A 188 -1.23 12.47 16.66
N GLY A 189 -1.55 13.79 16.74
CA GLY A 189 -1.31 14.75 15.67
C GLY A 189 -2.26 14.59 14.46
N LEU A 190 -3.48 14.09 14.72
CA LEU A 190 -4.59 14.07 13.78
C LEU A 190 -5.68 15.00 14.32
N VAL A 191 -5.59 16.29 13.97
CA VAL A 191 -6.54 17.31 14.42
C VAL A 191 -7.75 17.31 13.48
N PRO A 192 -8.99 17.07 13.98
CA PRO A 192 -10.19 17.08 13.17
C PRO A 192 -10.45 18.44 12.51
N GLU A 193 -11.07 18.45 11.31
CA GLU A 193 -11.51 19.68 10.65
C GLU A 193 -12.48 20.50 11.52
N GLU A 194 -13.37 19.84 12.28
CA GLU A 194 -14.31 20.49 13.23
C GLU A 194 -13.57 21.35 14.28
N TRP A 195 -12.29 21.05 14.56
CA TRP A 195 -11.45 21.77 15.53
C TRP A 195 -10.36 22.61 14.85
N GLY A 196 -10.51 22.88 13.55
CA GLY A 196 -9.58 23.70 12.76
C GLY A 196 -8.32 22.98 12.26
N GLY A 197 -8.32 21.65 12.27
CA GLY A 197 -7.26 20.82 11.68
C GLY A 197 -7.52 20.47 10.23
N GLU A 198 -6.75 19.47 9.72
CA GLU A 198 -6.80 19.02 8.34
C GLU A 198 -7.32 17.58 8.20
N THR A 199 -7.60 16.91 9.32
CA THR A 199 -8.02 15.50 9.31
C THR A 199 -9.53 15.38 9.15
N ILE A 200 -9.96 14.75 8.05
CA ILE A 200 -11.38 14.46 7.82
C ILE A 200 -11.81 13.34 8.76
N THR A 201 -12.90 13.58 9.51
CA THR A 201 -13.47 12.62 10.45
C THR A 201 -14.93 12.38 10.13
N VAL A 202 -15.33 11.12 9.97
CA VAL A 202 -16.71 10.73 9.63
C VAL A 202 -17.24 9.78 10.71
N LYS A 203 -18.42 10.08 11.23
CA LYS A 203 -19.11 9.23 12.22
C LYS A 203 -19.96 8.20 11.48
N VAL A 204 -19.65 6.90 11.67
CA VAL A 204 -20.28 5.82 10.92
C VAL A 204 -20.81 4.70 11.80
N SER A 205 -21.85 4.03 11.35
CA SER A 205 -22.23 2.71 11.84
C SER A 205 -22.20 1.72 10.68
N ALA A 206 -21.16 0.91 10.65
CA ALA A 206 -21.02 -0.14 9.63
C ALA A 206 -22.17 -1.15 9.70
N LEU A 207 -22.74 -1.39 10.87
CA LEU A 207 -23.85 -2.32 11.07
C LEU A 207 -25.18 -1.77 10.51
N GLN A 208 -25.45 -0.48 10.74
CA GLN A 208 -26.68 0.18 10.32
C GLN A 208 -26.58 0.85 8.92
N GLY A 209 -25.36 0.95 8.37
CA GLY A 209 -25.12 1.65 7.11
C GLY A 209 -25.14 3.18 7.22
N THR A 210 -25.19 3.74 8.45
CA THR A 210 -25.21 5.19 8.66
C THR A 210 -23.84 5.81 8.40
N GLY A 211 -23.79 6.97 7.71
CA GLY A 211 -22.56 7.72 7.42
C GLY A 211 -21.67 7.12 6.33
N ILE A 212 -22.08 5.99 5.70
CA ILE A 212 -21.29 5.32 4.65
C ILE A 212 -21.21 6.16 3.38
N ASP A 213 -22.33 6.74 2.95
CA ASP A 213 -22.39 7.58 1.75
C ASP A 213 -21.52 8.83 1.92
N GLU A 214 -21.56 9.44 3.09
CA GLU A 214 -20.74 10.60 3.45
C GLU A 214 -19.25 10.24 3.43
N LEU A 215 -18.87 9.09 3.98
CA LEU A 215 -17.49 8.58 3.92
C LEU A 215 -17.03 8.41 2.47
N LEU A 216 -17.86 7.84 1.60
CA LEU A 216 -17.53 7.64 0.19
C LEU A 216 -17.41 8.97 -0.56
N GLU A 217 -18.21 9.98 -0.23
CA GLU A 217 -18.10 11.32 -0.79
C GLU A 217 -16.78 11.99 -0.42
N TYR A 218 -16.37 11.95 0.85
CA TYR A 218 -15.07 12.47 1.30
C TYR A 218 -13.89 11.76 0.63
N ILE A 219 -13.96 10.45 0.47
CA ILE A 219 -12.94 9.68 -0.26
C ILE A 219 -12.77 10.20 -1.68
N LEU A 220 -13.87 10.41 -2.39
CA LEU A 220 -13.85 10.92 -3.76
C LEU A 220 -13.33 12.36 -3.82
N LEU A 221 -13.69 13.19 -2.85
CA LEU A 221 -13.21 14.57 -2.74
C LEU A 221 -11.69 14.61 -2.57
N VAL A 222 -11.15 13.84 -1.62
CA VAL A 222 -9.69 13.75 -1.38
C VAL A 222 -8.97 13.20 -2.63
N ALA A 223 -9.53 12.19 -3.29
CA ALA A 223 -8.98 11.65 -4.54
C ALA A 223 -8.96 12.68 -5.68
N ASP A 224 -9.98 13.54 -5.78
CA ASP A 224 -10.03 14.62 -6.76
C ASP A 224 -9.00 15.72 -6.48
N VAL A 225 -8.76 16.05 -5.20
CA VAL A 225 -7.73 17.00 -4.78
C VAL A 225 -6.33 16.49 -5.11
N GLN A 226 -6.08 15.18 -4.95
CA GLN A 226 -4.80 14.55 -5.28
C GLN A 226 -4.54 14.43 -6.79
N ASP A 227 -5.54 14.67 -7.64
CA ASP A 227 -5.44 14.60 -9.12
C ASP A 227 -4.78 13.31 -9.64
N LEU A 228 -5.25 12.16 -9.12
CA LEU A 228 -4.69 10.84 -9.40
C LEU A 228 -4.76 10.49 -10.89
N LYS A 229 -3.60 10.34 -11.53
CA LYS A 229 -3.47 10.07 -12.96
C LYS A 229 -2.57 8.88 -13.24
N ALA A 230 -2.84 8.18 -14.35
CA ALA A 230 -1.99 7.14 -14.89
C ALA A 230 -2.06 7.15 -16.42
N ASN A 231 -1.07 6.54 -17.07
CA ASN A 231 -1.08 6.36 -18.53
C ASN A 231 -1.53 4.93 -18.89
N PRO A 232 -2.78 4.69 -19.32
CA PRO A 232 -3.27 3.35 -19.65
C PRO A 232 -2.58 2.71 -20.85
N LYS A 233 -1.86 3.50 -21.67
CA LYS A 233 -1.16 3.01 -22.87
C LYS A 233 0.29 2.62 -22.61
N ALA A 234 0.82 2.94 -21.43
CA ALA A 234 2.18 2.55 -21.04
C ALA A 234 2.29 1.02 -20.84
N GLU A 235 3.50 0.52 -20.76
CA GLU A 235 3.79 -0.82 -20.26
C GLU A 235 3.30 -0.90 -18.81
N ALA A 236 2.68 -2.04 -18.45
CA ALA A 236 2.08 -2.14 -17.12
C ALA A 236 3.16 -2.26 -16.05
N SER A 237 2.95 -1.53 -14.97
CA SER A 237 3.76 -1.59 -13.77
C SER A 237 2.89 -1.43 -12.52
N GLY A 238 3.38 -1.91 -11.39
CA GLY A 238 2.66 -1.83 -10.13
C GLY A 238 3.33 -2.67 -9.05
N VAL A 239 2.57 -3.10 -8.06
CA VAL A 239 3.08 -3.74 -6.86
C VAL A 239 2.36 -5.06 -6.58
N VAL A 240 3.07 -6.00 -5.97
CA VAL A 240 2.52 -7.27 -5.45
C VAL A 240 1.84 -6.99 -4.11
N ILE A 241 0.54 -7.23 -4.03
CA ILE A 241 -0.21 -7.15 -2.77
C ILE A 241 0.05 -8.40 -1.94
N GLU A 242 -0.16 -9.57 -2.55
CA GLU A 242 0.00 -10.87 -1.92
C GLU A 242 0.45 -11.90 -2.96
N ALA A 243 1.19 -12.92 -2.51
CA ALA A 243 1.56 -14.03 -3.36
C ALA A 243 1.59 -15.33 -2.55
N ASN A 244 1.13 -16.40 -3.17
CA ASN A 244 1.08 -17.71 -2.56
C ASN A 244 1.33 -18.84 -3.58
N LEU A 245 1.56 -20.04 -3.07
CA LEU A 245 1.67 -21.25 -3.89
C LEU A 245 0.37 -22.04 -3.79
N ASP A 246 -0.47 -21.95 -4.82
CA ASP A 246 -1.67 -22.75 -4.92
C ASP A 246 -1.34 -24.17 -5.41
N LYS A 247 -1.94 -25.21 -4.79
CA LYS A 247 -1.68 -26.61 -5.14
C LYS A 247 -2.12 -26.99 -6.55
N GLY A 248 -3.12 -26.29 -7.10
CA GLY A 248 -3.67 -26.57 -8.43
C GLY A 248 -3.19 -25.61 -9.51
N LYS A 249 -3.00 -24.33 -9.17
CA LYS A 249 -2.67 -23.25 -10.09
C LYS A 249 -1.15 -22.95 -10.16
N GLY A 250 -0.36 -23.44 -9.17
CA GLY A 250 1.06 -23.10 -9.00
C GLY A 250 1.28 -21.76 -8.32
N PRO A 251 2.39 -21.03 -8.64
CA PRO A 251 2.61 -19.70 -8.12
C PRO A 251 1.52 -18.72 -8.58
N VAL A 252 0.90 -18.05 -7.62
CA VAL A 252 -0.19 -17.10 -7.80
C VAL A 252 0.21 -15.80 -7.11
N ALA A 253 0.00 -14.67 -7.76
CA ALA A 253 0.23 -13.36 -7.16
C ALA A 253 -0.94 -12.42 -7.45
N THR A 254 -1.39 -11.71 -6.42
CA THR A 254 -2.34 -10.61 -6.56
C THR A 254 -1.54 -9.34 -6.78
N LEU A 255 -1.67 -8.77 -7.97
CA LEU A 255 -0.99 -7.55 -8.39
C LEU A 255 -1.95 -6.37 -8.39
N LEU A 256 -1.48 -5.22 -7.94
CA LEU A 256 -2.17 -3.94 -8.14
C LEU A 256 -1.49 -3.21 -9.30
N VAL A 257 -2.20 -3.03 -10.40
CA VAL A 257 -1.71 -2.26 -11.54
C VAL A 257 -1.76 -0.76 -11.18
N GLN A 258 -0.62 -0.10 -11.13
CA GLN A 258 -0.54 1.34 -10.84
C GLN A 258 -0.47 2.17 -12.11
N ASN A 259 0.23 1.68 -13.13
CA ASN A 259 0.36 2.35 -14.43
C ASN A 259 0.27 1.34 -15.56
N GLY A 260 -0.09 1.80 -16.76
CA GLY A 260 -0.19 0.94 -17.94
C GLY A 260 -1.39 -0.01 -17.94
N THR A 261 -1.42 -0.95 -18.86
CA THR A 261 -2.46 -1.99 -18.95
C THR A 261 -1.80 -3.36 -19.03
N LEU A 262 -2.03 -4.19 -18.01
CA LEU A 262 -1.58 -5.58 -17.99
C LEU A 262 -2.53 -6.45 -18.82
N ARG A 263 -1.96 -7.32 -19.67
CA ARG A 263 -2.72 -8.22 -20.55
C ARG A 263 -2.28 -9.66 -20.39
N ALA A 264 -3.21 -10.58 -20.62
CA ALA A 264 -2.84 -11.98 -20.78
C ALA A 264 -1.83 -12.15 -21.93
N GLY A 265 -0.77 -12.93 -21.70
CA GLY A 265 0.33 -13.11 -22.65
C GLY A 265 1.52 -12.17 -22.48
N ASN A 266 1.43 -11.11 -21.66
CA ASN A 266 2.59 -10.26 -21.34
C ASN A 266 3.66 -11.05 -20.61
N CYS A 267 4.93 -10.70 -20.86
CA CYS A 267 6.06 -11.12 -20.05
C CYS A 267 6.22 -10.12 -18.90
N ILE A 268 6.30 -10.61 -17.67
CA ILE A 268 6.44 -9.77 -16.48
C ILE A 268 7.65 -10.20 -15.65
N VAL A 269 8.29 -9.22 -15.05
CA VAL A 269 9.31 -9.37 -14.01
C VAL A 269 8.70 -8.86 -12.71
N VAL A 270 8.83 -9.61 -11.64
CA VAL A 270 8.23 -9.33 -10.34
C VAL A 270 9.29 -9.60 -9.27
N GLY A 271 9.95 -8.55 -8.75
CA GLY A 271 11.11 -8.75 -7.88
C GLY A 271 12.17 -9.63 -8.55
N THR A 272 12.46 -10.79 -7.98
CA THR A 272 13.36 -11.82 -8.51
C THR A 272 12.63 -12.95 -9.26
N ALA A 273 11.30 -12.95 -9.26
CA ALA A 273 10.47 -13.88 -10.02
C ALA A 273 10.16 -13.32 -11.41
N CYS A 274 9.80 -14.20 -12.33
CA CYS A 274 9.35 -13.79 -13.66
C CYS A 274 8.32 -14.78 -14.21
N GLY A 275 7.68 -14.38 -15.28
CA GLY A 275 6.80 -15.30 -15.98
C GLY A 275 6.05 -14.68 -17.14
N ARG A 276 5.36 -15.53 -17.86
CA ARG A 276 4.39 -15.10 -18.86
C ARG A 276 2.99 -15.24 -18.31
N VAL A 277 2.26 -14.15 -18.27
CA VAL A 277 0.87 -14.11 -17.79
C VAL A 277 0.01 -15.10 -18.57
N ARG A 278 -0.38 -16.21 -17.95
CA ARG A 278 -1.25 -17.23 -18.56
C ARG A 278 -2.72 -16.84 -18.47
N ALA A 279 -3.10 -16.27 -17.31
CA ALA A 279 -4.46 -15.81 -17.07
C ALA A 279 -4.43 -14.67 -16.05
N LEU A 280 -5.41 -13.79 -16.17
CA LEU A 280 -5.74 -12.75 -15.22
C LEU A 280 -7.13 -13.07 -14.66
N LEU A 281 -7.26 -13.04 -13.33
CA LEU A 281 -8.54 -13.21 -12.65
C LEU A 281 -8.86 -11.92 -11.88
N SER A 282 -10.12 -11.50 -11.94
CA SER A 282 -10.62 -10.38 -11.15
C SER A 282 -10.76 -10.75 -9.67
N ASP A 283 -11.07 -9.78 -8.82
CA ASP A 283 -11.44 -9.98 -7.42
C ASP A 283 -12.66 -10.91 -7.20
N SER A 284 -13.52 -11.06 -8.21
CA SER A 284 -14.63 -12.03 -8.23
C SER A 284 -14.24 -13.42 -8.75
N GLY A 285 -12.96 -13.64 -9.11
CA GLY A 285 -12.48 -14.92 -9.67
C GLY A 285 -12.78 -15.12 -11.16
N GLU A 286 -13.35 -14.12 -11.84
CA GLU A 286 -13.66 -14.19 -13.27
C GLU A 286 -12.40 -13.94 -14.12
N ARG A 287 -12.26 -14.65 -15.23
CA ARG A 287 -11.19 -14.43 -16.20
C ARG A 287 -11.38 -13.10 -16.93
N ILE A 288 -10.36 -12.25 -16.87
CA ILE A 288 -10.30 -11.00 -17.62
C ILE A 288 -9.15 -11.01 -18.61
N GLN A 289 -9.27 -10.25 -19.71
CA GLN A 289 -8.25 -10.17 -20.75
C GLN A 289 -7.23 -9.06 -20.49
N LYS A 290 -7.63 -8.03 -19.76
CA LYS A 290 -6.81 -6.86 -19.44
C LYS A 290 -7.14 -6.33 -18.06
N ALA A 291 -6.11 -5.78 -17.38
CA ALA A 291 -6.25 -5.02 -16.16
C ALA A 291 -5.70 -3.61 -16.39
N GLU A 292 -6.52 -2.60 -16.21
CA GLU A 292 -6.22 -1.18 -16.36
C GLU A 292 -5.66 -0.61 -15.03
N PRO A 293 -5.12 0.62 -15.00
CA PRO A 293 -4.65 1.23 -13.77
C PRO A 293 -5.68 1.18 -12.63
N SER A 294 -5.19 1.08 -11.40
CA SER A 294 -6.01 0.88 -10.19
C SER A 294 -6.93 -0.35 -10.29
N THR A 295 -6.44 -1.45 -10.88
CA THR A 295 -7.19 -2.71 -10.89
C THR A 295 -6.37 -3.78 -10.18
N PRO A 296 -6.89 -4.35 -9.08
CA PRO A 296 -6.30 -5.53 -8.47
C PRO A 296 -6.59 -6.74 -9.36
N VAL A 297 -5.61 -7.60 -9.55
CA VAL A 297 -5.73 -8.78 -10.42
C VAL A 297 -4.89 -9.93 -9.92
N GLU A 298 -5.47 -11.12 -9.84
CA GLU A 298 -4.74 -12.35 -9.58
C GLU A 298 -4.09 -12.83 -10.90
N VAL A 299 -2.79 -13.04 -10.86
CA VAL A 299 -1.97 -13.42 -12.03
C VAL A 299 -1.49 -14.85 -11.88
N LEU A 300 -1.68 -15.63 -12.95
CA LEU A 300 -1.18 -16.99 -13.08
C LEU A 300 -0.08 -17.04 -14.14
N GLY A 301 0.97 -17.83 -13.89
CA GLY A 301 2.03 -18.08 -14.88
C GLY A 301 3.40 -17.59 -14.48
N LEU A 302 3.59 -17.22 -13.21
CA LEU A 302 4.90 -16.93 -12.65
C LEU A 302 5.72 -18.22 -12.47
N SER A 303 7.05 -18.09 -12.54
CA SER A 303 7.99 -19.21 -12.33
C SER A 303 8.16 -19.55 -10.85
N GLU A 304 8.10 -18.56 -10.00
CA GLU A 304 8.32 -18.63 -8.55
C GLU A 304 7.30 -17.73 -7.85
N VAL A 305 7.10 -17.92 -6.55
CA VAL A 305 6.27 -17.04 -5.74
C VAL A 305 7.06 -15.77 -5.43
N PRO A 306 6.63 -14.58 -5.89
CA PRO A 306 7.31 -13.32 -5.57
C PRO A 306 7.08 -12.93 -4.11
N GLN A 307 7.86 -11.96 -3.63
CA GLN A 307 7.61 -11.38 -2.33
C GLN A 307 6.47 -10.35 -2.42
N ALA A 308 5.62 -10.34 -1.41
CA ALA A 308 4.62 -9.30 -1.30
C ALA A 308 5.32 -7.95 -1.05
N GLY A 309 4.90 -6.90 -1.77
CA GLY A 309 5.58 -5.61 -1.81
C GLY A 309 6.56 -5.43 -2.97
N ASP A 310 6.92 -6.51 -3.69
CA ASP A 310 7.76 -6.40 -4.88
C ASP A 310 7.10 -5.56 -5.96
N TYR A 311 7.92 -4.83 -6.70
CA TYR A 311 7.46 -4.17 -7.93
C TYR A 311 7.41 -5.15 -9.09
N PHE A 312 6.37 -5.02 -9.90
CA PHE A 312 6.31 -5.71 -11.18
C PHE A 312 6.35 -4.72 -12.35
N GLU A 313 6.90 -5.18 -13.45
CA GLU A 313 6.96 -4.46 -14.72
C GLU A 313 6.77 -5.42 -15.90
N VAL A 314 6.09 -4.93 -16.93
CA VAL A 314 5.98 -5.65 -18.20
C VAL A 314 7.24 -5.40 -19.02
N VAL A 315 7.78 -6.46 -19.60
CA VAL A 315 8.95 -6.41 -20.48
C VAL A 315 8.57 -6.90 -21.89
N LYS A 316 9.31 -6.43 -22.90
CA LYS A 316 8.95 -6.66 -24.30
C LYS A 316 9.10 -8.11 -24.74
N ASN A 317 10.06 -8.82 -24.17
CA ASN A 317 10.37 -10.19 -24.59
C ASN A 317 11.03 -11.01 -23.47
N GLU A 318 11.05 -12.34 -23.66
CA GLU A 318 11.62 -13.28 -22.70
C GLU A 318 13.15 -13.14 -22.54
N LYS A 319 13.86 -12.61 -23.53
CA LYS A 319 15.31 -12.41 -23.45
C LYS A 319 15.65 -11.28 -22.49
N GLU A 320 14.94 -10.17 -22.61
CA GLU A 320 15.03 -9.02 -21.69
C GLU A 320 14.66 -9.43 -20.27
N MET A 321 13.56 -10.17 -20.11
CA MET A 321 13.12 -10.73 -18.84
C MET A 321 14.22 -11.55 -18.15
N LYS A 322 14.88 -12.45 -18.88
CA LYS A 322 15.97 -13.30 -18.33
C LYS A 322 17.21 -12.48 -17.96
N SER A 323 17.55 -11.45 -18.73
CA SER A 323 18.67 -10.56 -18.40
C SER A 323 18.42 -9.81 -17.09
N ILE A 324 17.24 -9.15 -16.96
CA ILE A 324 16.89 -8.39 -15.76
C ILE A 324 16.88 -9.29 -14.52
N ILE A 325 16.35 -10.50 -14.63
CA ILE A 325 16.32 -11.44 -13.50
C ILE A 325 17.73 -11.90 -13.11
N ALA A 326 18.60 -12.16 -14.07
CA ALA A 326 19.99 -12.54 -13.79
C ALA A 326 20.70 -11.44 -13.00
N ASP A 327 20.57 -10.20 -13.45
CA ASP A 327 21.16 -9.02 -12.79
C ASP A 327 20.58 -8.80 -11.38
N ARG A 328 19.25 -8.97 -11.20
CA ARG A 328 18.62 -8.81 -9.89
C ARG A 328 19.03 -9.92 -8.91
N LYS A 329 19.08 -11.18 -9.37
CA LYS A 329 19.51 -12.31 -8.52
C LYS A 329 20.99 -12.22 -8.15
N GLU A 330 21.84 -11.68 -9.03
CA GLU A 330 23.25 -11.42 -8.74
C GLU A 330 23.38 -10.35 -7.65
N LYS A 331 22.72 -9.21 -7.80
CA LYS A 331 22.70 -8.14 -6.81
C LYS A 331 22.17 -8.61 -5.45
N GLU A 332 21.09 -9.40 -5.44
CA GLU A 332 20.55 -9.94 -4.18
C GLU A 332 21.52 -10.91 -3.51
N ARG A 333 22.20 -11.75 -4.32
CA ARG A 333 23.23 -12.65 -3.82
C ARG A 333 24.40 -11.88 -3.21
N ASP A 334 24.83 -10.81 -3.86
CA ASP A 334 25.94 -9.98 -3.39
C ASP A 334 25.54 -9.25 -2.09
N LYS A 335 24.38 -8.61 -2.03
CA LYS A 335 23.84 -8.02 -0.80
C LYS A 335 23.75 -9.06 0.35
N ARG A 336 23.36 -10.29 0.03
CA ARG A 336 23.28 -11.37 1.03
C ARG A 336 24.65 -11.83 1.52
N LEU A 337 25.65 -11.87 0.62
CA LEU A 337 27.04 -12.17 0.98
C LEU A 337 27.63 -11.05 1.83
N GLU A 338 27.42 -9.80 1.48
CA GLU A 338 27.83 -8.64 2.27
C GLU A 338 27.19 -8.63 3.66
N ALA A 339 25.90 -8.96 3.74
CA ALA A 339 25.19 -9.07 5.02
C ALA A 339 25.74 -10.18 5.93
N MET A 340 26.31 -11.24 5.35
CA MET A 340 26.96 -12.34 6.10
C MET A 340 28.39 -12.04 6.54
N LEU A 341 29.04 -11.00 5.99
CA LEU A 341 30.39 -10.61 6.38
C LEU A 341 30.37 -9.96 7.76
N PRO A 342 31.32 -10.33 8.65
CA PRO A 342 31.47 -9.67 9.94
C PRO A 342 31.71 -8.16 9.77
N ALA A 343 31.18 -7.36 10.70
CA ALA A 343 31.21 -5.89 10.63
C ALA A 343 32.59 -5.26 10.45
N HIS A 344 33.66 -5.92 10.92
CA HIS A 344 35.05 -5.45 10.76
C HIS A 344 35.59 -5.63 9.32
N ILE A 345 35.08 -6.62 8.56
CA ILE A 345 35.49 -6.86 7.17
C ILE A 345 34.74 -5.94 6.22
N ARG A 346 33.49 -5.56 6.56
CA ARG A 346 32.71 -4.58 5.78
C ARG A 346 33.39 -3.20 5.70
N LYS A 347 34.07 -2.77 6.79
CA LYS A 347 34.79 -1.49 6.84
C LYS A 347 36.05 -1.46 5.96
N GLU A 348 36.72 -2.59 5.76
CA GLU A 348 37.92 -2.66 4.92
C GLU A 348 37.61 -2.73 3.43
N ALA A 349 36.47 -3.30 3.03
CA ALA A 349 36.04 -3.37 1.64
C ALA A 349 35.63 -2.00 1.07
N VAL A 350 35.05 -1.12 1.91
CA VAL A 350 34.66 0.25 1.51
C VAL A 350 35.85 1.22 1.48
N ALA A 351 36.93 0.93 2.23
CA ALA A 351 38.13 1.79 2.28
C ALA A 351 39.19 1.47 1.21
N GLY A 352 38.97 0.49 0.35
CA GLY A 352 39.91 0.04 -0.66
C GLY A 352 39.64 0.48 -2.09
N ASP A 353 38.64 1.32 -2.34
CA ASP A 353 38.22 1.79 -3.69
C ASP A 353 38.49 3.30 -3.88
N ASP A 354 39.60 3.83 -3.29
CA ASP A 354 40.16 5.16 -3.57
C ASP A 354 41.42 5.06 -4.45
#